data_373eccc32165e18e12ba96596f1f6f90
#
_entry.id   373eccc32165e18e12ba96596f1f6f90
#
_cell.length_a   1.000
_cell.length_b   1.000
_cell.length_c   1.000
_cell.angle_alpha   90.00
_cell.angle_beta   90.00
_cell.angle_gamma   90.00
#
_symmetry.space_group_name_H-M   'P 1'
#
loop_
_entity.id
_entity.type
_entity.pdbx_description
1 polymer ?
#
loop_
_entity_poly.entity_id
_entity_poly.type
_entity_poly.pdbx_seq_one_letter_code
_entity_poly.pdbx_strand_id
1 'polypeptide(L)'
;MTLMNPGPVNVTDRVRDAQLRGDLCHREPEFSDLMGSIRKKLLQAFDIKKEYSAILITGSGTAALEMAVSSCLTPDRSMLVIQNGVYGDRIGKMADVYRMSKHTINYNLSLIHI
;
A
#
# COMPACT_ATOMS: atom_id res chain seq x y z
N MET A 1 25.37 -7.53 3.62
CA MET A 1 24.41 -7.94 4.67
C MET A 1 23.04 -8.15 4.04
N THR A 2 22.39 -9.27 4.31
CA THR A 2 21.05 -9.59 3.79
C THR A 2 20.03 -9.39 4.90
N LEU A 3 19.01 -8.59 4.64
CA LEU A 3 17.89 -8.39 5.57
C LEU A 3 16.87 -9.52 5.40
N MET A 4 16.50 -10.15 6.51
CA MET A 4 15.57 -11.28 6.56
C MET A 4 14.27 -10.92 7.31
N ASN A 5 13.77 -9.72 7.09
CA ASN A 5 12.58 -9.18 7.73
C ASN A 5 11.57 -8.68 6.67
N PRO A 6 10.30 -8.52 7.00
CA PRO A 6 9.27 -8.07 6.07
C PRO A 6 9.45 -6.62 5.61
N GLY A 7 10.23 -5.84 6.34
CA GLY A 7 10.62 -4.47 6.00
C GLY A 7 11.45 -3.86 7.13
N PRO A 8 12.48 -3.07 6.81
CA PRO A 8 13.00 -2.78 5.46
C PRO A 8 13.60 -4.00 4.76
N VAL A 9 13.64 -3.98 3.43
CA VAL A 9 14.15 -5.06 2.58
C VAL A 9 15.36 -4.62 1.77
N ASN A 10 16.16 -5.59 1.33
CA ASN A 10 17.24 -5.32 0.37
C ASN A 10 16.65 -4.91 -0.98
N VAL A 11 17.24 -3.90 -1.59
CA VAL A 11 16.96 -3.49 -2.96
C VAL A 11 18.15 -3.82 -3.85
N THR A 12 17.91 -3.99 -5.15
CA THR A 12 18.97 -4.19 -6.15
C THR A 12 19.80 -2.92 -6.32
N ASP A 13 21.03 -3.06 -6.82
CA ASP A 13 21.89 -1.90 -7.09
C ASP A 13 21.22 -0.95 -8.09
N ARG A 14 20.55 -1.46 -9.12
CA ARG A 14 19.78 -0.66 -10.06
C ARG A 14 18.74 0.25 -9.37
N VAL A 15 18.05 -0.23 -8.34
CA VAL A 15 17.08 0.57 -7.58
C VAL A 15 17.79 1.60 -6.72
N ARG A 16 18.93 1.22 -6.12
CA ARG A 16 19.75 2.11 -5.30
C ARG A 16 20.34 3.24 -6.13
N ASP A 17 20.88 2.93 -7.30
CA ASP A 17 21.45 3.92 -8.22
C ASP A 17 20.40 4.89 -8.75
N ALA A 18 19.15 4.42 -8.95
CA ALA A 18 18.07 5.28 -9.37
C ALA A 18 17.71 6.38 -8.32
N GLN A 19 18.04 6.16 -7.04
CA GLN A 19 17.88 7.16 -5.98
C GLN A 19 18.95 8.26 -6.00
N LEU A 20 20.03 8.06 -6.73
CA LEU A 20 21.10 9.06 -6.90
C LEU A 20 20.81 10.04 -8.04
N ARG A 21 19.67 9.92 -8.70
CA ARG A 21 19.24 10.87 -9.72
C ARG A 21 19.08 12.25 -9.11
N GLY A 22 19.49 13.29 -9.87
CA GLY A 22 19.32 14.68 -9.45
C GLY A 22 17.89 15.08 -9.17
N ASP A 23 17.70 16.15 -8.42
CA ASP A 23 16.42 16.65 -8.00
C ASP A 23 15.55 17.07 -9.19
N LEU A 24 14.25 16.80 -9.09
CA LEU A 24 13.24 17.20 -10.06
C LEU A 24 12.20 18.09 -9.37
N CYS A 25 11.87 19.19 -9.99
CA CYS A 25 10.78 20.03 -9.51
C CYS A 25 9.42 19.35 -9.83
N HIS A 26 8.58 19.17 -8.82
CA HIS A 26 7.28 18.50 -8.97
C HIS A 26 6.29 19.24 -9.87
N ARG A 27 6.57 20.50 -10.24
CA ARG A 27 5.73 21.35 -11.12
C ARG A 27 6.20 21.33 -12.57
N GLU A 28 7.36 20.73 -12.84
CA GLU A 28 7.93 20.71 -14.19
C GLU A 28 7.42 19.50 -15.01
N PRO A 29 7.42 19.61 -16.34
CA PRO A 29 6.98 18.53 -17.23
C PRO A 29 7.69 17.21 -17.00
N GLU A 30 8.99 17.25 -16.73
CA GLU A 30 9.82 16.05 -16.52
C GLU A 30 9.33 15.21 -15.34
N PHE A 31 8.89 15.88 -14.26
CA PHE A 31 8.30 15.17 -13.11
C PHE A 31 6.93 14.59 -13.45
N SER A 32 6.12 15.35 -14.19
CA SER A 32 4.80 14.88 -14.65
C SER A 32 4.92 13.65 -15.54
N ASP A 33 5.87 13.64 -16.47
CA ASP A 33 6.14 12.53 -17.37
C ASP A 33 6.65 11.31 -16.61
N LEU A 34 7.53 11.52 -15.62
CA LEU A 34 7.99 10.46 -14.72
C LEU A 34 6.82 9.81 -13.99
N MET A 35 5.95 10.61 -13.38
CA MET A 35 4.76 10.14 -12.66
C MET A 35 3.80 9.39 -13.58
N GLY A 36 3.56 9.90 -14.79
CA GLY A 36 2.76 9.23 -15.82
C GLY A 36 3.34 7.88 -16.22
N SER A 37 4.64 7.81 -16.41
CA SER A 37 5.36 6.57 -16.71
C SER A 37 5.24 5.53 -15.59
N ILE A 38 5.38 5.94 -14.33
CA ILE A 38 5.24 5.07 -13.17
C ILE A 38 3.82 4.50 -13.09
N ARG A 39 2.80 5.35 -13.21
CA ARG A 39 1.38 4.92 -13.22
C ARG A 39 1.11 3.87 -14.28
N LYS A 40 1.57 4.11 -15.51
CA LYS A 40 1.43 3.17 -16.62
C LYS A 40 2.11 1.83 -16.33
N LYS A 41 3.35 1.86 -15.83
CA LYS A 41 4.10 0.65 -15.49
C LYS A 41 3.44 -0.15 -14.38
N LEU A 42 2.86 0.51 -13.36
CA LEU A 42 2.13 -0.17 -12.30
C LEU A 42 0.91 -0.92 -12.84
N LEU A 43 0.08 -0.28 -13.66
CA LEU A 43 -1.07 -0.94 -14.27
C LEU A 43 -0.63 -2.14 -15.12
N GLN A 44 0.44 -2.01 -15.89
CA GLN A 44 0.99 -3.10 -16.69
C GLN A 44 1.54 -4.26 -15.83
N ALA A 45 2.28 -3.94 -14.76
CA ALA A 45 2.88 -4.94 -13.88
C ALA A 45 1.86 -5.82 -13.17
N PHE A 46 0.66 -5.28 -12.90
CA PHE A 46 -0.43 -6.01 -12.26
C PHE A 46 -1.51 -6.46 -13.24
N ASP A 47 -1.28 -6.35 -14.55
CA ASP A 47 -2.24 -6.69 -15.62
C ASP A 47 -3.62 -6.05 -15.39
N ILE A 48 -3.63 -4.81 -14.96
CA ILE A 48 -4.86 -4.07 -14.64
C ILE A 48 -5.41 -3.41 -15.90
N LYS A 49 -6.71 -3.58 -16.09
CA LYS A 49 -7.44 -3.05 -17.25
C LYS A 49 -7.45 -1.52 -17.29
N LYS A 50 -7.78 -0.98 -18.47
CA LYS A 50 -7.74 0.45 -18.78
C LYS A 50 -8.73 1.32 -17.97
N GLU A 51 -9.75 0.71 -17.36
CA GLU A 51 -10.74 1.40 -16.53
C GLU A 51 -10.20 1.83 -15.15
N TYR A 52 -9.01 1.38 -14.78
CA TYR A 52 -8.39 1.69 -13.50
C TYR A 52 -7.30 2.75 -13.65
N SER A 53 -7.09 3.49 -12.58
CA SER A 53 -6.01 4.46 -12.47
C SER A 53 -5.12 4.14 -11.28
N ALA A 54 -3.82 4.22 -11.47
CA ALA A 54 -2.87 4.13 -10.38
C ALA A 54 -2.75 5.50 -9.68
N ILE A 55 -2.94 5.53 -8.38
CA ILE A 55 -2.75 6.72 -7.53
C ILE A 55 -1.45 6.54 -6.76
N LEU A 56 -0.55 7.51 -6.86
CA LEU A 56 0.73 7.50 -6.17
C LEU A 56 0.69 8.51 -5.02
N ILE A 57 0.86 8.01 -3.80
CA ILE A 57 0.88 8.85 -2.59
C ILE A 57 2.16 8.56 -1.82
N THR A 58 2.83 9.62 -1.41
CA THR A 58 4.00 9.52 -0.55
C THR A 58 3.57 9.20 0.88
N GLY A 59 4.11 8.13 1.44
CA GLY A 59 3.78 7.72 2.80
C GLY A 59 4.36 6.35 3.16
N SER A 60 4.08 5.93 4.39
CA SER A 60 4.42 4.61 4.89
C SER A 60 3.40 3.56 4.44
N GLY A 61 3.70 2.26 4.62
CA GLY A 61 2.72 1.19 4.45
C GLY A 61 1.48 1.36 5.35
N THR A 62 1.63 1.97 6.52
CA THR A 62 0.49 2.32 7.40
C THR A 62 -0.41 3.37 6.74
N ALA A 63 0.17 4.40 6.11
CA ALA A 63 -0.59 5.40 5.36
C ALA A 63 -1.35 4.77 4.18
N ALA A 64 -0.75 3.79 3.50
CA ALA A 64 -1.42 3.05 2.43
C ALA A 64 -2.62 2.24 2.94
N LEU A 65 -2.49 1.58 4.10
CA LEU A 65 -3.61 0.86 4.74
C LEU A 65 -4.73 1.83 5.14
N GLU A 66 -4.39 2.95 5.75
CA GLU A 66 -5.35 3.97 6.16
C GLU A 66 -6.10 4.55 4.97
N MET A 67 -5.40 4.85 3.90
CA MET A 67 -5.99 5.32 2.65
C MET A 67 -6.95 4.27 2.07
N ALA A 68 -6.56 3.00 2.03
CA ALA A 68 -7.42 1.92 1.53
C ALA A 68 -8.69 1.79 2.39
N VAL A 69 -8.55 1.74 3.72
CA VAL A 69 -9.68 1.64 4.64
C VAL A 69 -10.62 2.83 4.49
N SER A 70 -10.09 4.06 4.45
CA SER A 70 -10.92 5.27 4.39
C SER A 70 -11.59 5.53 3.04
N SER A 71 -11.09 4.90 1.95
CA SER A 71 -11.52 5.25 0.59
C SER A 71 -12.29 4.15 -0.14
N CYS A 72 -12.19 2.89 0.32
CA CYS A 72 -12.74 1.75 -0.43
C CYS A 72 -14.19 1.41 -0.08
N LEU A 73 -14.78 2.04 0.95
CA LEU A 73 -16.13 1.76 1.38
C LEU A 73 -17.04 2.97 1.24
N THR A 74 -18.24 2.70 0.75
CA THR A 74 -19.35 3.64 0.83
C THR A 74 -20.06 3.53 2.20
N PRO A 75 -20.76 4.58 2.68
CA PRO A 75 -21.36 4.60 4.01
C PRO A 75 -22.40 3.49 4.28
N ASP A 76 -22.98 2.94 3.22
CA ASP A 76 -23.98 1.87 3.25
C ASP A 76 -23.38 0.45 3.29
N ARG A 77 -22.05 0.34 3.24
CA ARG A 77 -21.36 -0.95 3.21
C ARG A 77 -20.57 -1.22 4.48
N SER A 78 -20.31 -2.48 4.73
CA SER A 78 -19.45 -2.94 5.80
C SER A 78 -18.22 -3.68 5.24
N MET A 79 -17.14 -3.65 5.99
CA MET A 79 -15.93 -4.41 5.67
C MET A 79 -15.85 -5.68 6.52
N LEU A 80 -15.25 -6.71 5.94
CA LEU A 80 -14.81 -7.88 6.67
C LEU A 80 -13.33 -7.74 7.02
N VAL A 81 -13.02 -7.75 8.32
CA VAL A 81 -11.65 -7.69 8.83
C VAL A 81 -11.25 -9.04 9.38
N ILE A 82 -10.28 -9.68 8.77
CA ILE A 82 -9.67 -10.92 9.27
C ILE A 82 -8.47 -10.54 10.13
N GLN A 83 -8.56 -10.82 11.43
CA GLN A 83 -7.52 -10.49 12.41
C GLN A 83 -6.81 -11.78 12.81
N ASN A 84 -5.59 -11.95 12.34
CA ASN A 84 -4.71 -13.05 12.69
C ASN A 84 -3.34 -12.54 13.18
N GLY A 85 -3.28 -11.32 13.68
CA GLY A 85 -2.09 -10.67 14.22
C GLY A 85 -2.16 -9.16 14.12
N VAL A 86 -1.06 -8.52 14.46
CA VAL A 86 -0.90 -7.06 14.62
C VAL A 86 -1.41 -6.22 13.44
N TYR A 87 -1.24 -6.69 12.21
CA TYR A 87 -1.68 -5.93 11.03
C TYR A 87 -3.21 -5.98 10.84
N GLY A 88 -3.83 -7.13 11.08
CA GLY A 88 -5.29 -7.24 11.07
C GLY A 88 -5.93 -6.39 12.17
N ASP A 89 -5.37 -6.43 13.39
CA ASP A 89 -5.80 -5.58 14.49
C ASP A 89 -5.72 -4.10 14.15
N ARG A 90 -4.64 -3.69 13.48
CA ARG A 90 -4.44 -2.30 13.05
C ARG A 90 -5.50 -1.86 12.05
N ILE A 91 -5.84 -2.70 11.06
CA ILE A 91 -6.91 -2.44 10.10
C ILE A 91 -8.24 -2.28 10.82
N GLY A 92 -8.53 -3.17 11.76
CA GLY A 92 -9.74 -3.08 12.59
C GLY A 92 -9.85 -1.77 13.36
N LYS A 93 -8.75 -1.31 13.97
CA LYS A 93 -8.68 -0.04 14.68
C LYS A 93 -8.84 1.17 13.75
N MET A 94 -8.28 1.12 12.55
CA MET A 94 -8.49 2.17 11.55
C MET A 94 -9.97 2.29 11.18
N ALA A 95 -10.64 1.15 10.95
CA ALA A 95 -12.07 1.14 10.67
C ALA A 95 -12.90 1.78 11.80
N ASP A 96 -12.52 1.54 13.07
CA ASP A 96 -13.19 2.17 14.23
C ASP A 96 -12.99 3.69 14.25
N VAL A 97 -11.77 4.17 13.99
CA VAL A 97 -11.46 5.61 13.94
C VAL A 97 -12.29 6.31 12.88
N TYR A 98 -12.46 5.68 11.72
CA TYR A 98 -13.28 6.20 10.62
C TYR A 98 -14.77 5.88 10.78
N ARG A 99 -15.18 5.27 11.90
CA ARG A 99 -16.58 4.88 12.20
C ARG A 99 -17.20 4.03 11.10
N MET A 100 -16.40 3.14 10.51
CA MET A 100 -16.87 2.25 9.46
C MET A 100 -17.54 1.02 10.05
N SER A 101 -18.66 0.60 9.43
CA SER A 101 -19.28 -0.68 9.74
C SER A 101 -18.33 -1.82 9.38
N LYS A 102 -18.07 -2.72 10.32
CA LYS A 102 -17.20 -3.88 10.11
C LYS A 102 -17.72 -5.14 10.77
N HIS A 103 -17.36 -6.26 10.16
CA HIS A 103 -17.43 -7.59 10.77
C HIS A 103 -15.99 -8.08 10.99
N THR A 104 -15.73 -8.66 12.14
CA THR A 104 -14.38 -9.14 12.49
C THR A 104 -14.37 -10.65 12.67
N ILE A 105 -13.43 -11.30 12.02
CA ILE A 105 -13.12 -12.72 12.25
C ILE A 105 -11.73 -12.78 12.88
N ASN A 106 -11.65 -13.32 14.09
CA ASN A 106 -10.39 -13.45 14.83
C ASN A 106 -9.83 -14.85 14.67
N TYR A 107 -8.59 -14.94 14.27
CA TYR A 107 -7.80 -16.15 14.29
C TYR A 107 -6.57 -15.98 15.18
N ASN A 108 -6.25 -16.99 15.95
CA ASN A 108 -4.95 -17.05 16.60
C ASN A 108 -3.84 -17.18 15.56
N LEU A 109 -2.65 -16.67 15.87
CA LEU A 109 -1.47 -16.95 15.06
C LEU A 109 -1.30 -18.46 14.98
N SER A 110 -1.32 -18.99 13.76
CA SER A 110 -1.14 -20.42 13.54
C SER A 110 0.30 -20.81 13.89
N LEU A 111 0.46 -21.74 14.81
CA LEU A 111 1.73 -22.38 15.12
C LEU A 111 2.01 -23.61 14.24
N ILE A 112 1.10 -23.93 13.33
CA ILE A 112 1.19 -25.11 12.46
C ILE A 112 2.40 -25.07 11.51
N HIS A 113 2.88 -23.90 11.21
CA HIS A 113 3.98 -23.69 10.25
C HIS A 113 5.33 -23.43 10.92
N ILE A 114 5.43 -23.68 12.19
CA ILE A 114 6.68 -23.57 12.95
C ILE A 114 7.33 -24.95 13.06
#